data_05119501bc9d48377e191168f2fe230d
#
_entry.id   05119501bc9d48377e191168f2fe230d
#
_cell.length_a   1.000
_cell.length_b   1.000
_cell.length_c   1.000
_cell.angle_alpha   90.00
_cell.angle_beta   90.00
_cell.angle_gamma   90.00
#
_symmetry.space_group_name_H-M   'P 1'
#
loop_
_entity.id
_entity.type
_entity.pdbx_description
1 polymer ?
#
loop_
_entity_poly.entity_id
_entity_poly.type
_entity_poly.pdbx_seq_one_letter_code
_entity_poly.pdbx_strand_id
1 'polypeptide(L)'
;CVRVCPVDAIVIKGGQADILMDRCILCGRCSKACPQHYRVEKTSINSVKNFIKSGETVIASVAPSFASAFGKQSLKIPAVLRHLGFTHVEDSGITTKPIFDIYNAYANEKDNENYITSMCPTINHLIQKHYPELTNSIIPVVPPFISHGRFLKHKYGTDNKVVFIGPCVAKKTDATKEICVDEVIT
;
A
#
# COMPACT_ATOMS: atom_id res chain seq x y z
N CYS A 1 -14.59 -14.49 -11.36
CA CYS A 1 -13.63 -13.39 -11.26
C CYS A 1 -13.62 -12.46 -12.48
N VAL A 2 -13.85 -12.96 -13.70
CA VAL A 2 -13.91 -12.09 -14.92
C VAL A 2 -14.92 -10.95 -14.73
N ARG A 3 -16.16 -11.27 -14.32
CA ARG A 3 -17.25 -10.27 -14.17
C ARG A 3 -17.01 -9.18 -13.11
N VAL A 4 -16.07 -9.37 -12.21
CA VAL A 4 -15.80 -8.39 -11.12
C VAL A 4 -14.64 -7.46 -11.45
N CYS A 5 -13.94 -7.69 -12.55
CA CYS A 5 -12.83 -6.84 -12.96
C CYS A 5 -13.35 -5.51 -13.55
N PRO A 6 -13.05 -4.36 -12.95
CA PRO A 6 -13.58 -3.07 -13.42
C PRO A 6 -12.88 -2.55 -14.68
N VAL A 7 -11.80 -3.20 -15.12
CA VAL A 7 -10.97 -2.79 -16.26
C VAL A 7 -10.73 -3.93 -17.26
N ASP A 8 -11.54 -4.99 -17.18
CA ASP A 8 -11.48 -6.16 -18.08
C ASP A 8 -10.06 -6.75 -18.23
N ALA A 9 -9.32 -6.77 -17.14
CA ALA A 9 -7.95 -7.30 -17.10
C ALA A 9 -7.90 -8.81 -16.85
N ILE A 10 -9.03 -9.54 -16.87
CA ILE A 10 -9.06 -10.99 -16.64
C ILE A 10 -9.61 -11.68 -17.88
N VAL A 11 -8.83 -12.59 -18.42
CA VAL A 11 -9.17 -13.43 -19.57
C VAL A 11 -9.19 -14.91 -19.19
N ILE A 12 -9.88 -15.73 -19.95
CA ILE A 12 -9.83 -17.18 -19.81
C ILE A 12 -8.92 -17.75 -20.91
N LYS A 13 -7.86 -18.42 -20.51
CA LYS A 13 -6.94 -19.13 -21.39
C LYS A 13 -6.84 -20.57 -20.94
N GLY A 14 -7.12 -21.53 -21.85
CA GLY A 14 -7.05 -22.96 -21.51
C GLY A 14 -7.94 -23.37 -20.32
N GLY A 15 -9.09 -22.73 -20.15
CA GLY A 15 -10.01 -23.00 -19.02
C GLY A 15 -9.59 -22.35 -17.69
N GLN A 16 -8.49 -21.64 -17.64
CA GLN A 16 -8.01 -20.95 -16.45
C GLN A 16 -8.08 -19.44 -16.61
N ALA A 17 -8.32 -18.75 -15.49
CA ALA A 17 -8.33 -17.29 -15.48
C ALA A 17 -6.89 -16.73 -15.41
N ASP A 18 -6.54 -15.86 -16.35
CA ASP A 18 -5.25 -15.18 -16.42
C ASP A 18 -5.43 -13.67 -16.28
N ILE A 19 -4.42 -12.96 -15.73
CA ILE A 19 -4.46 -11.50 -15.55
C ILE A 19 -3.56 -10.83 -16.57
N LEU A 20 -4.14 -9.93 -17.34
CA LEU A 20 -3.42 -9.02 -18.22
C LEU A 20 -2.82 -7.89 -17.36
N MET A 21 -1.52 -7.98 -17.08
CA MET A 21 -0.84 -7.04 -16.18
C MET A 21 -0.70 -5.63 -16.75
N ASP A 22 -0.72 -5.48 -18.06
CA ASP A 22 -0.79 -4.21 -18.78
C ASP A 22 -2.10 -3.44 -18.49
N ARG A 23 -3.20 -4.16 -18.23
CA ARG A 23 -4.52 -3.60 -17.89
C ARG A 23 -4.82 -3.58 -16.40
N CYS A 24 -4.21 -4.49 -15.63
CA CYS A 24 -4.53 -4.69 -14.21
C CYS A 24 -4.15 -3.47 -13.35
N ILE A 25 -5.13 -2.96 -12.59
CA ILE A 25 -4.96 -1.83 -11.65
C ILE A 25 -4.69 -2.26 -10.21
N LEU A 26 -4.44 -3.54 -9.97
CA LEU A 26 -4.09 -4.11 -8.66
C LEU A 26 -5.13 -3.87 -7.54
N CYS A 27 -6.41 -3.73 -7.88
CA CYS A 27 -7.48 -3.40 -6.92
C CYS A 27 -7.89 -4.54 -5.97
N GLY A 28 -7.46 -5.78 -6.21
CA GLY A 28 -7.74 -6.95 -5.38
C GLY A 28 -9.18 -7.50 -5.46
N ARG A 29 -10.07 -6.93 -6.28
CA ARG A 29 -11.47 -7.40 -6.39
C ARG A 29 -11.59 -8.86 -6.79
N CYS A 30 -10.73 -9.32 -7.71
CA CYS A 30 -10.73 -10.71 -8.17
C CYS A 30 -10.33 -11.70 -7.08
N SER A 31 -9.35 -11.36 -6.24
CA SER A 31 -8.96 -12.18 -5.08
C SER A 31 -10.09 -12.30 -4.07
N LYS A 32 -10.72 -11.17 -3.73
CA LYS A 32 -11.85 -11.14 -2.79
C LYS A 32 -13.09 -11.90 -3.29
N ALA A 33 -13.36 -11.85 -4.60
CA ALA A 33 -14.53 -12.49 -5.19
C ALA A 33 -14.31 -13.95 -5.61
N CYS A 34 -13.11 -14.50 -5.46
CA CYS A 34 -12.80 -15.86 -5.88
C CYS A 34 -13.27 -16.88 -4.81
N PRO A 35 -14.30 -17.70 -5.10
CA PRO A 35 -14.79 -18.68 -4.12
C PRO A 35 -13.80 -19.82 -3.85
N GLN A 36 -12.87 -20.05 -4.78
CA GLN A 36 -11.83 -21.08 -4.67
C GLN A 36 -10.54 -20.55 -4.04
N HIS A 37 -10.49 -19.26 -3.67
CA HIS A 37 -9.29 -18.58 -3.17
C HIS A 37 -8.04 -18.83 -4.05
N TYR A 38 -8.23 -19.11 -5.34
CA TYR A 38 -7.15 -19.42 -6.28
C TYR A 38 -6.16 -18.26 -6.45
N ARG A 39 -6.64 -17.03 -6.31
CA ARG A 39 -5.82 -15.84 -6.35
C ARG A 39 -5.50 -15.39 -4.94
N VAL A 40 -4.49 -16.03 -4.37
CA VAL A 40 -3.94 -15.64 -3.07
C VAL A 40 -2.88 -14.58 -3.30
N GLU A 41 -3.02 -13.46 -2.63
CA GLU A 41 -1.98 -12.44 -2.61
C GLU A 41 -0.68 -13.05 -2.03
N LYS A 42 0.46 -12.77 -2.67
CA LYS A 42 1.76 -13.20 -2.14
C LYS A 42 1.88 -12.70 -0.69
N THR A 43 1.96 -13.64 0.25
CA THR A 43 2.08 -13.29 1.67
C THR A 43 3.52 -12.94 2.01
N SER A 44 3.71 -11.83 2.71
CA SER A 44 5.00 -11.40 3.27
C SER A 44 5.24 -11.93 4.68
N ILE A 45 4.32 -12.73 5.23
CA ILE A 45 4.40 -13.19 6.63
C ILE A 45 5.68 -13.97 6.91
N ASN A 46 6.12 -14.83 5.99
CA ASN A 46 7.32 -15.64 6.17
C ASN A 46 8.59 -14.78 6.14
N SER A 47 8.68 -13.79 5.25
CA SER A 47 9.78 -12.83 5.22
C SER A 47 9.87 -12.04 6.53
N VAL A 48 8.74 -11.53 7.02
CA VAL A 48 8.69 -10.77 8.28
C VAL A 48 9.05 -11.65 9.48
N LYS A 49 8.56 -12.89 9.54
CA LYS A 49 8.97 -13.86 10.58
C LYS A 49 10.48 -14.14 10.53
N ASN A 50 11.07 -14.20 9.35
CA ASN A 50 12.51 -14.39 9.22
C ASN A 50 13.30 -13.17 9.73
N PHE A 51 12.88 -11.94 9.41
CA PHE A 51 13.50 -10.72 9.95
C PHE A 51 13.49 -10.72 11.48
N ILE A 52 12.35 -11.06 12.09
CA ILE A 52 12.23 -11.13 13.56
C ILE A 52 13.13 -12.23 14.14
N LYS A 53 13.15 -13.43 13.52
CA LYS A 53 13.96 -14.56 14.01
C LYS A 53 15.46 -14.33 13.86
N SER A 54 15.89 -13.60 12.84
CA SER A 54 17.32 -13.25 12.64
C SER A 54 17.81 -12.15 13.56
N GLY A 55 16.93 -11.60 14.43
CA GLY A 55 17.30 -10.55 15.39
C GLY A 55 17.41 -9.16 14.75
N GLU A 56 16.87 -8.99 13.54
CA GLU A 56 16.84 -7.68 12.91
C GLU A 56 15.87 -6.73 13.64
N THR A 57 16.16 -5.44 13.65
CA THR A 57 15.23 -4.43 14.14
C THR A 57 14.08 -4.28 13.12
N VAL A 58 12.88 -4.71 13.50
CA VAL A 58 11.71 -4.68 12.64
C VAL A 58 10.72 -3.63 13.13
N ILE A 59 10.36 -2.71 12.25
CA ILE A 59 9.50 -1.56 12.53
C ILE A 59 8.16 -1.76 11.82
N ALA A 60 7.06 -1.75 12.57
CA ALA A 60 5.72 -1.76 11.98
C ALA A 60 5.26 -0.34 11.65
N SER A 61 4.98 -0.09 10.39
CA SER A 61 4.28 1.09 9.88
C SER A 61 2.81 0.73 9.68
N VAL A 62 1.94 1.11 10.61
CA VAL A 62 0.53 0.68 10.62
C VAL A 62 -0.35 1.71 9.92
N ALA A 63 -1.20 1.26 8.98
CA ALA A 63 -2.15 2.14 8.30
C ALA A 63 -3.22 2.66 9.29
N PRO A 64 -3.63 3.94 9.24
CA PRO A 64 -4.65 4.52 10.16
C PRO A 64 -5.99 3.77 10.14
N SER A 65 -6.28 3.05 9.07
CA SER A 65 -7.49 2.21 8.95
C SER A 65 -7.60 1.10 9.99
N PHE A 66 -6.52 0.78 10.73
CA PHE A 66 -6.57 -0.19 11.82
C PHE A 66 -7.58 0.22 12.90
N ALA A 67 -7.72 1.52 13.16
CA ALA A 67 -8.68 2.03 14.14
C ALA A 67 -10.12 1.65 13.78
N SER A 68 -10.48 1.76 12.49
CA SER A 68 -11.80 1.35 11.99
C SER A 68 -11.96 -0.17 11.95
N ALA A 69 -10.90 -0.90 11.53
CA ALA A 69 -10.96 -2.35 11.40
C ALA A 69 -11.10 -3.09 12.74
N PHE A 70 -10.46 -2.58 13.80
CA PHE A 70 -10.42 -3.22 15.10
C PHE A 70 -11.28 -2.52 16.17
N GLY A 71 -11.88 -1.37 15.87
CA GLY A 71 -12.73 -0.61 16.77
C GLY A 71 -12.08 -0.41 18.16
N LYS A 72 -12.77 -0.75 19.23
CA LYS A 72 -12.25 -0.64 20.61
C LYS A 72 -10.97 -1.46 20.88
N GLN A 73 -10.70 -2.51 20.08
CA GLN A 73 -9.49 -3.33 20.22
C GLN A 73 -8.27 -2.66 19.56
N SER A 74 -8.44 -1.60 18.78
CA SER A 74 -7.35 -0.90 18.09
C SER A 74 -6.26 -0.42 19.04
N LEU A 75 -6.63 -0.01 20.26
CA LEU A 75 -5.68 0.41 21.31
C LEU A 75 -4.70 -0.70 21.73
N LYS A 76 -5.05 -1.97 21.51
CA LYS A 76 -4.20 -3.12 21.84
C LYS A 76 -3.22 -3.46 20.70
N ILE A 77 -3.46 -3.00 19.47
CA ILE A 77 -2.66 -3.39 18.29
C ILE A 77 -1.17 -3.10 18.48
N PRO A 78 -0.74 -1.93 18.99
CA PRO A 78 0.68 -1.68 19.19
C PRO A 78 1.34 -2.67 20.17
N ALA A 79 0.63 -3.03 21.26
CA ALA A 79 1.13 -4.02 22.23
C ALA A 79 1.20 -5.43 21.62
N VAL A 80 0.18 -5.82 20.84
CA VAL A 80 0.17 -7.12 20.14
C VAL A 80 1.33 -7.21 19.14
N LEU A 81 1.57 -6.17 18.34
CA LEU A 81 2.66 -6.17 17.37
C LEU A 81 4.04 -6.26 18.06
N ARG A 82 4.23 -5.55 19.18
CA ARG A 82 5.46 -5.70 19.98
C ARG A 82 5.61 -7.11 20.53
N HIS A 83 4.52 -7.72 21.00
CA HIS A 83 4.53 -9.12 21.49
C HIS A 83 4.87 -10.11 20.35
N LEU A 84 4.51 -9.80 19.11
CA LEU A 84 4.86 -10.60 17.93
C LEU A 84 6.32 -10.40 17.47
N GLY A 85 7.07 -9.50 18.10
CA GLY A 85 8.50 -9.30 17.85
C GLY A 85 8.85 -8.04 17.06
N PHE A 86 7.88 -7.14 16.77
CA PHE A 86 8.22 -5.84 16.22
C PHE A 86 8.88 -4.95 17.27
N THR A 87 10.04 -4.38 16.95
CA THR A 87 10.82 -3.51 17.83
C THR A 87 10.12 -2.18 18.06
N HIS A 88 9.62 -1.59 16.97
CA HIS A 88 8.88 -0.34 17.00
C HIS A 88 7.55 -0.47 16.25
N VAL A 89 6.54 0.26 16.72
CA VAL A 89 5.21 0.29 16.10
C VAL A 89 4.75 1.73 16.00
N GLU A 90 4.54 2.21 14.78
CA GLU A 90 4.16 3.59 14.50
C GLU A 90 2.96 3.67 13.56
N ASP A 91 2.12 4.67 13.76
CA ASP A 91 0.98 4.98 12.88
C ASP A 91 1.47 5.80 11.68
N SER A 92 1.21 5.31 10.46
CA SER A 92 1.59 6.02 9.24
C SER A 92 0.79 7.32 9.01
N GLY A 93 -0.24 7.56 9.80
CA GLY A 93 -1.00 8.82 9.78
C GLY A 93 -0.15 10.05 10.12
N ILE A 94 0.95 9.90 10.82
CA ILE A 94 1.86 11.01 11.17
C ILE A 94 2.40 11.75 9.93
N THR A 95 2.58 11.05 8.81
CA THR A 95 3.06 11.65 7.55
C THR A 95 1.94 12.14 6.64
N THR A 96 0.68 11.94 7.03
CA THR A 96 -0.48 12.35 6.20
C THR A 96 -0.60 13.87 6.16
N LYS A 97 -0.41 14.56 7.29
CA LYS A 97 -0.54 16.01 7.35
C LYS A 97 0.44 16.76 6.43
N PRO A 98 1.77 16.52 6.47
CA PRO A 98 2.70 17.14 5.54
C PRO A 98 2.35 16.92 4.06
N ILE A 99 1.89 15.71 3.70
CA ILE A 99 1.48 15.40 2.32
C ILE A 99 0.22 16.17 1.95
N PHE A 100 -0.73 16.30 2.88
CA PHE A 100 -1.95 17.06 2.66
C PHE A 100 -1.66 18.56 2.48
N ASP A 101 -0.71 19.12 3.24
CA ASP A 101 -0.28 20.50 3.08
C ASP A 101 0.32 20.74 1.67
N ILE A 102 1.07 19.79 1.12
CA ILE A 102 1.56 19.85 -0.27
C ILE A 102 0.40 19.81 -1.27
N TYR A 103 -0.59 18.92 -1.10
CA TYR A 103 -1.76 18.88 -1.98
C TYR A 103 -2.54 20.19 -1.96
N ASN A 104 -2.70 20.81 -0.78
CA ASN A 104 -3.34 22.11 -0.66
C ASN A 104 -2.55 23.21 -1.37
N ALA A 105 -1.21 23.19 -1.29
CA ALA A 105 -0.37 24.14 -2.03
C ALA A 105 -0.61 24.00 -3.54
N TYR A 106 -0.58 22.77 -4.09
CA TYR A 106 -0.90 22.54 -5.51
C TYR A 106 -2.28 23.05 -5.90
N ALA A 107 -3.31 22.81 -5.04
CA ALA A 107 -4.67 23.26 -5.31
C ALA A 107 -4.81 24.81 -5.30
N ASN A 108 -3.96 25.50 -4.57
CA ASN A 108 -4.01 26.96 -4.42
C ASN A 108 -3.12 27.72 -5.43
N GLU A 109 -2.09 27.06 -5.98
CA GLU A 109 -1.11 27.73 -6.84
C GLU A 109 -1.60 27.97 -8.28
N LYS A 110 -2.59 27.21 -8.74
CA LYS A 110 -3.06 27.27 -10.12
C LYS A 110 -4.57 27.33 -10.20
N ASP A 111 -5.06 28.52 -10.49
CA ASP A 111 -6.49 28.74 -10.78
C ASP A 111 -6.92 27.88 -11.99
N ASN A 112 -8.00 27.09 -11.83
CA ASN A 112 -8.68 26.30 -12.86
C ASN A 112 -8.00 25.02 -13.37
N GLU A 113 -6.95 24.48 -12.76
CA GLU A 113 -6.46 23.14 -13.09
C GLU A 113 -7.04 22.08 -12.14
N ASN A 114 -7.48 20.96 -12.70
CA ASN A 114 -7.94 19.81 -11.91
C ASN A 114 -6.75 18.91 -11.59
N TYR A 115 -6.55 18.62 -10.31
CA TYR A 115 -5.50 17.75 -9.85
C TYR A 115 -6.04 16.46 -9.25
N ILE A 116 -5.25 15.40 -9.36
CA ILE A 116 -5.54 14.08 -8.81
C ILE A 116 -4.46 13.76 -7.78
N THR A 117 -4.87 13.44 -6.54
CA THR A 117 -3.93 13.05 -5.51
C THR A 117 -3.30 11.69 -5.81
N SER A 118 -2.00 11.53 -5.58
CA SER A 118 -1.25 10.29 -5.81
C SER A 118 -1.34 9.26 -4.68
N MET A 119 -2.23 9.48 -3.69
CA MET A 119 -2.33 8.65 -2.48
C MET A 119 -2.71 7.18 -2.72
N CYS A 120 -3.48 6.91 -3.78
CA CYS A 120 -4.03 5.59 -4.05
C CYS A 120 -3.31 4.91 -5.21
N PRO A 121 -2.51 3.86 -4.99
CA PRO A 121 -1.82 3.14 -6.05
C PRO A 121 -2.76 2.62 -7.14
N THR A 122 -3.94 2.15 -6.76
CA THR A 122 -4.94 1.65 -7.72
C THR A 122 -5.42 2.74 -8.66
N ILE A 123 -5.65 3.97 -8.17
CA ILE A 123 -6.04 5.11 -9.00
C ILE A 123 -4.89 5.53 -9.91
N ASN A 124 -3.65 5.56 -9.39
CA ASN A 124 -2.48 5.88 -10.21
C ASN A 124 -2.35 4.88 -11.38
N HIS A 125 -2.49 3.56 -11.09
CA HIS A 125 -2.48 2.54 -12.14
C HIS A 125 -3.67 2.66 -13.11
N LEU A 126 -4.85 3.04 -12.62
CA LEU A 126 -6.01 3.28 -13.49
C LEU A 126 -5.72 4.40 -14.49
N ILE A 127 -5.23 5.54 -13.99
CA ILE A 127 -4.92 6.68 -14.85
C ILE A 127 -3.80 6.32 -15.83
N GLN A 128 -2.67 5.84 -15.35
CA GLN A 128 -1.51 5.53 -16.19
C GLN A 128 -1.80 4.52 -17.31
N LYS A 129 -2.71 3.56 -17.08
CA LYS A 129 -2.99 2.47 -18.01
C LYS A 129 -4.22 2.68 -18.87
N HIS A 130 -5.22 3.41 -18.37
CA HIS A 130 -6.52 3.52 -19.04
C HIS A 130 -6.89 4.97 -19.42
N TYR A 131 -6.21 5.97 -18.82
CA TYR A 131 -6.45 7.40 -19.07
C TYR A 131 -5.11 8.15 -19.10
N PRO A 132 -4.16 7.75 -20.00
CA PRO A 132 -2.80 8.27 -20.00
C PRO A 132 -2.74 9.79 -20.19
N GLU A 133 -3.76 10.39 -20.81
CA GLU A 133 -3.92 11.84 -20.98
C GLU A 133 -4.06 12.59 -19.64
N LEU A 134 -4.50 11.91 -18.58
CA LEU A 134 -4.65 12.49 -17.25
C LEU A 134 -3.41 12.29 -16.36
N THR A 135 -2.35 11.66 -16.87
CA THR A 135 -1.16 11.34 -16.06
C THR A 135 -0.50 12.61 -15.51
N ASN A 136 -0.48 13.68 -16.28
CA ASN A 136 0.08 14.97 -15.86
C ASN A 136 -0.74 15.69 -14.80
N SER A 137 -2.00 15.28 -14.59
CA SER A 137 -2.84 15.81 -13.52
C SER A 137 -2.59 15.12 -12.17
N ILE A 138 -1.84 14.01 -12.14
CA ILE A 138 -1.46 13.36 -10.88
C ILE A 138 -0.38 14.20 -10.21
N ILE A 139 -0.66 14.67 -9.00
CA ILE A 139 0.34 15.42 -8.21
C ILE A 139 1.53 14.51 -7.92
N PRO A 140 2.78 14.93 -8.24
CA PRO A 140 3.97 14.09 -8.15
C PRO A 140 4.50 13.99 -6.71
N VAL A 141 3.67 13.47 -5.81
CA VAL A 141 4.00 13.26 -4.39
C VAL A 141 3.92 11.79 -4.07
N VAL A 142 4.90 11.27 -3.34
CA VAL A 142 4.90 9.87 -2.91
C VAL A 142 3.72 9.57 -1.96
N PRO A 143 3.12 8.38 -2.03
CA PRO A 143 2.06 8.00 -1.12
C PRO A 143 2.48 8.05 0.35
N PRO A 144 1.57 8.33 1.30
CA PRO A 144 1.89 8.47 2.73
C PRO A 144 2.66 7.28 3.32
N PHE A 145 2.37 6.05 2.89
CA PHE A 145 3.07 4.87 3.41
C PHE A 145 4.54 4.81 2.99
N ILE A 146 4.88 5.32 1.79
CA ILE A 146 6.27 5.46 1.32
C ILE A 146 6.96 6.59 2.09
N SER A 147 6.29 7.76 2.22
CA SER A 147 6.80 8.87 3.03
C SER A 147 7.09 8.43 4.46
N HIS A 148 6.20 7.65 5.06
CA HIS A 148 6.40 7.11 6.40
C HIS A 148 7.56 6.10 6.45
N GLY A 149 7.71 5.25 5.45
CA GLY A 149 8.87 4.35 5.34
C GLY A 149 10.20 5.12 5.32
N ARG A 150 10.27 6.19 4.52
CA ARG A 150 11.44 7.09 4.47
C ARG A 150 11.70 7.76 5.83
N PHE A 151 10.65 8.26 6.48
CA PHE A 151 10.71 8.83 7.82
C PHE A 151 11.24 7.82 8.85
N LEU A 152 10.75 6.58 8.83
CA LEU A 152 11.20 5.53 9.75
C LEU A 152 12.66 5.12 9.52
N LYS A 153 13.09 4.99 8.27
CA LYS A 153 14.49 4.74 7.92
C LYS A 153 15.41 5.88 8.39
N HIS A 154 14.94 7.13 8.27
CA HIS A 154 15.69 8.28 8.80
C HIS A 154 15.74 8.29 10.34
N LYS A 155 14.61 8.00 10.99
CA LYS A 155 14.49 8.06 12.46
C LYS A 155 15.24 6.94 13.18
N TYR A 156 15.20 5.73 12.65
CA TYR A 156 15.71 4.53 13.32
C TYR A 156 16.93 3.92 12.64
N GLY A 157 17.34 4.41 11.49
CA GLY A 157 18.47 3.91 10.70
C GLY A 157 18.04 3.14 9.45
N THR A 158 18.87 3.18 8.42
CA THR A 158 18.60 2.59 7.09
C THR A 158 18.60 1.07 7.10
N ASP A 159 19.36 0.44 8.00
CA ASP A 159 19.51 -1.01 8.05
C ASP A 159 18.31 -1.73 8.68
N ASN A 160 17.43 -0.99 9.36
CA ASN A 160 16.22 -1.54 9.98
C ASN A 160 15.21 -1.99 8.93
N LYS A 161 14.43 -3.02 9.25
CA LYS A 161 13.35 -3.52 8.38
C LYS A 161 12.05 -2.78 8.66
N VAL A 162 11.51 -2.11 7.66
CA VAL A 162 10.21 -1.45 7.73
C VAL A 162 9.15 -2.32 7.08
N VAL A 163 8.14 -2.69 7.86
CA VAL A 163 7.00 -3.49 7.41
C VAL A 163 5.74 -2.64 7.46
N PHE A 164 5.16 -2.35 6.30
CA PHE A 164 3.86 -1.69 6.24
C PHE A 164 2.73 -2.69 6.49
N ILE A 165 1.80 -2.35 7.38
CA ILE A 165 0.62 -3.18 7.72
C ILE A 165 -0.65 -2.40 7.37
N GLY A 166 -1.43 -2.90 6.41
CA GLY A 166 -2.66 -2.22 5.98
C GLY A 166 -3.44 -2.99 4.91
N PRO A 167 -4.72 -2.68 4.69
CA PRO A 167 -5.66 -3.52 3.92
C PRO A 167 -5.51 -3.42 2.38
N CYS A 168 -4.53 -2.68 1.86
CA CYS A 168 -4.45 -2.38 0.44
C CYS A 168 -3.40 -3.25 -0.27
N VAL A 169 -3.86 -4.19 -1.10
CA VAL A 169 -2.98 -5.11 -1.86
C VAL A 169 -2.13 -4.41 -2.92
N ALA A 170 -2.60 -3.30 -3.49
CA ALA A 170 -1.84 -2.54 -4.49
C ALA A 170 -0.53 -1.97 -3.92
N LYS A 171 -0.48 -1.68 -2.62
CA LYS A 171 0.73 -1.18 -1.95
C LYS A 171 1.88 -2.19 -1.95
N LYS A 172 1.62 -3.49 -2.07
CA LYS A 172 2.67 -4.51 -2.20
C LYS A 172 3.54 -4.28 -3.43
N THR A 173 2.92 -3.94 -4.55
CA THR A 173 3.64 -3.67 -5.79
C THR A 173 4.39 -2.33 -5.75
N ASP A 174 3.79 -1.30 -5.14
CA ASP A 174 4.47 -0.01 -5.03
C ASP A 174 5.65 -0.06 -4.06
N ALA A 175 5.55 -0.82 -2.97
CA ALA A 175 6.66 -1.02 -2.04
C ALA A 175 7.88 -1.66 -2.72
N THR A 176 7.70 -2.54 -3.71
CA THR A 176 8.84 -3.16 -4.42
C THR A 176 9.66 -2.18 -5.27
N LYS A 177 9.13 -0.99 -5.52
CA LYS A 177 9.83 0.06 -6.28
C LYS A 177 10.67 0.97 -5.39
N GLU A 178 10.52 0.83 -4.07
CA GLU A 178 11.09 1.73 -3.06
C GLU A 178 11.86 0.93 -2.01
N ILE A 179 13.06 1.38 -1.68
CA ILE A 179 13.94 0.71 -0.69
C ILE A 179 13.57 1.01 0.77
N CYS A 180 12.62 1.92 1.00
CA CYS A 180 12.26 2.37 2.35
C CYS A 180 11.16 1.55 3.03
N VAL A 181 10.51 0.62 2.31
CA VAL A 181 9.54 -0.34 2.85
C VAL A 181 9.97 -1.73 2.40
N ASP A 182 10.40 -2.55 3.33
CA ASP A 182 10.96 -3.87 3.03
C ASP A 182 9.87 -4.91 2.73
N GLU A 183 8.73 -4.83 3.44
CA GLU A 183 7.60 -5.76 3.22
C GLU A 183 6.25 -5.08 3.48
N VAL A 184 5.18 -5.64 2.90
CA VAL A 184 3.80 -5.21 3.10
C VAL A 184 2.92 -6.39 3.51
N ILE A 185 2.28 -6.29 4.66
CA ILE A 185 1.26 -7.23 5.17
C ILE A 185 -0.14 -6.62 4.94
N THR A 186 -1.03 -7.42 4.34
CA THR A 186 -2.43 -7.05 4.11
C THR A 186 -3.38 -8.09 4.70
#